data_ed58f3ad70241ec22fd1d50040a0a2a5
#
_entry.id   ed58f3ad70241ec22fd1d50040a0a2a5
#
_cell.length_a   1.000
_cell.length_b   1.000
_cell.length_c   1.000
_cell.angle_alpha   90.00
_cell.angle_beta   90.00
_cell.angle_gamma   90.00
#
_symmetry.space_group_name_H-M   'P 1'
#
loop_
_entity.id
_entity.type
_entity.pdbx_description
1 polymer ?
#
loop_
_entity_poly.entity_id
_entity_poly.type
_entity_poly.pdbx_seq_one_letter_code
_entity_poly.pdbx_strand_id
1 'polypeptide(L)'
;MSSAVQIGITDSFVAILAGLMIFPAAFSVGVNPDSGPSLIFITLPNVFQQAFGGMPMVGYIISILFYLLLSLAALTSLISLHEVSTSFFHEEFHITRKAAAIIVTVSCCIMGIICSLSLGPTGTTLHFFEKTLFDIFDFVTGQIFLPIVGFLTCILIGWFVPHKLVHDEFTNCGTLRIGRYFHFYLFLVKYVCPLCILFIFLHQLGLI
;
A
#
# COMPACT_ATOMS: atom_id res chain seq x y z
N MET A 1 6.03 -15.74 -14.40
CA MET A 1 7.26 -15.28 -13.74
C MET A 1 7.88 -14.04 -14.35
N SER A 2 8.02 -13.94 -15.67
CA SER A 2 8.52 -12.73 -16.37
C SER A 2 7.71 -11.47 -15.97
N SER A 3 6.39 -11.55 -15.99
CA SER A 3 5.52 -10.40 -15.65
C SER A 3 5.68 -9.94 -14.19
N ALA A 4 5.77 -10.87 -13.24
CA ALA A 4 5.94 -10.51 -11.83
C ALA A 4 7.30 -9.82 -11.57
N VAL A 5 8.37 -10.30 -12.21
CA VAL A 5 9.69 -9.66 -12.11
C VAL A 5 9.70 -8.28 -12.77
N GLN A 6 9.07 -8.15 -13.94
CA GLN A 6 8.94 -6.85 -14.61
C GLN A 6 8.16 -5.86 -13.76
N ILE A 7 7.02 -6.26 -13.19
CA ILE A 7 6.23 -5.41 -12.29
C ILE A 7 7.07 -4.98 -11.09
N GLY A 8 7.75 -5.92 -10.41
CA GLY A 8 8.58 -5.60 -9.24
C GLY A 8 9.74 -4.65 -9.56
N ILE A 9 10.41 -4.83 -10.68
CA ILE A 9 11.49 -3.92 -11.11
C ILE A 9 10.94 -2.53 -11.46
N THR A 10 9.83 -2.48 -12.20
CA THR A 10 9.21 -1.21 -12.59
C THR A 10 8.70 -0.44 -11.38
N ASP A 11 8.04 -1.14 -10.44
CA ASP A 11 7.54 -0.55 -9.19
C ASP A 11 8.69 0.01 -8.34
N SER A 12 9.75 -0.76 -8.14
CA SER A 12 10.94 -0.32 -7.40
C SER A 12 11.61 0.88 -8.07
N PHE A 13 11.72 0.88 -9.40
CA PHE A 13 12.31 1.99 -10.16
C PHE A 13 11.48 3.27 -10.01
N VAL A 14 10.16 3.18 -10.15
CA VAL A 14 9.25 4.31 -9.98
C VAL A 14 9.29 4.82 -8.54
N ALA A 15 9.32 3.93 -7.53
CA ALA A 15 9.42 4.33 -6.14
C ALA A 15 10.72 5.10 -5.83
N ILE A 16 11.86 4.64 -6.36
CA ILE A 16 13.15 5.34 -6.21
C ILE A 16 13.10 6.72 -6.89
N LEU A 17 12.58 6.82 -8.11
CA LEU A 17 12.43 8.09 -8.81
C LEU A 17 11.52 9.05 -8.06
N ALA A 18 10.38 8.57 -7.56
CA ALA A 18 9.45 9.36 -6.77
C ALA A 18 10.13 9.88 -5.49
N GLY A 19 10.88 9.04 -4.78
CA GLY A 19 11.65 9.44 -3.61
C GLY A 19 12.68 10.52 -3.93
N LEU A 20 13.46 10.35 -5.01
CA LEU A 20 14.44 11.34 -5.47
C LEU A 20 13.82 12.68 -5.86
N MET A 21 12.56 12.71 -6.28
CA MET A 21 11.84 13.95 -6.60
C MET A 21 11.20 14.57 -5.34
N ILE A 22 10.52 13.77 -4.55
CA ILE A 22 9.69 14.27 -3.44
C ILE A 22 10.54 14.71 -2.26
N PHE A 23 11.58 13.97 -1.85
CA PHE A 23 12.38 14.33 -0.68
C PHE A 23 13.14 15.66 -0.84
N PRO A 24 13.89 15.91 -1.93
CA PRO A 24 14.52 17.21 -2.11
C PRO A 24 13.49 18.35 -2.22
N ALA A 25 12.34 18.09 -2.84
CA ALA A 25 11.28 19.07 -2.95
C ALA A 25 10.66 19.40 -1.57
N ALA A 26 10.43 18.42 -0.71
CA ALA A 26 9.95 18.61 0.66
C ALA A 26 10.94 19.43 1.50
N PHE A 27 12.22 19.11 1.42
CA PHE A 27 13.28 19.85 2.11
C PHE A 27 13.41 21.30 1.63
N SER A 28 13.21 21.56 0.32
CA SER A 28 13.27 22.93 -0.23
C SER A 28 12.18 23.83 0.34
N VAL A 29 11.04 23.27 0.75
CA VAL A 29 9.90 23.97 1.34
C VAL A 29 9.92 23.97 2.88
N GLY A 30 10.94 23.28 3.48
CA GLY A 30 11.10 23.20 4.93
C GLY A 30 10.07 22.31 5.63
N VAL A 31 9.45 21.38 4.91
CA VAL A 31 8.50 20.40 5.47
C VAL A 31 9.20 19.09 5.77
N ASN A 32 8.96 18.54 6.96
CA ASN A 32 9.50 17.23 7.33
C ASN A 32 8.87 16.14 6.47
N PRO A 33 9.68 15.24 5.87
CA PRO A 33 9.18 14.14 5.04
C PRO A 33 8.37 13.08 5.81
N ASP A 34 8.43 13.09 7.14
CA ASP A 34 7.71 12.14 8.01
C ASP A 34 6.21 12.44 8.18
N SER A 35 5.69 13.43 7.46
CA SER A 35 4.31 13.88 7.61
C SER A 35 3.26 12.96 6.95
N GLY A 36 3.65 11.76 6.45
CA GLY A 36 2.71 10.79 5.89
C GLY A 36 1.88 11.33 4.70
N PRO A 37 0.55 11.12 4.66
CA PRO A 37 -0.31 11.60 3.57
C PRO A 37 -0.31 13.12 3.38
N SER A 38 0.00 13.90 4.41
CA SER A 38 0.09 15.35 4.31
C SER A 38 1.24 15.82 3.40
N LEU A 39 2.26 15.00 3.19
CA LEU A 39 3.31 15.26 2.23
C LEU A 39 2.74 15.46 0.81
N ILE A 40 1.79 14.63 0.42
CA ILE A 40 1.18 14.69 -0.93
C ILE A 40 0.18 15.85 -1.03
N PHE A 41 -0.65 16.05 -0.01
CA PHE A 41 -1.77 17.00 -0.10
C PHE A 41 -1.42 18.42 0.34
N ILE A 42 -0.40 18.61 1.16
CA ILE A 42 0.01 19.93 1.66
C ILE A 42 1.34 20.34 1.04
N THR A 43 2.35 19.46 1.06
CA THR A 43 3.70 19.84 0.63
C THR A 43 3.82 19.98 -0.88
N LEU A 44 3.31 19.03 -1.66
CA LEU A 44 3.44 19.09 -3.12
C LEU A 44 2.72 20.29 -3.76
N PRO A 45 1.52 20.71 -3.37
CA PRO A 45 0.94 21.94 -3.87
C PRO A 45 1.81 23.18 -3.60
N ASN A 46 2.40 23.27 -2.40
CA ASN A 46 3.30 24.36 -2.06
C ASN A 46 4.59 24.34 -2.91
N VAL A 47 5.15 23.15 -3.15
CA VAL A 47 6.29 22.96 -4.04
C VAL A 47 5.95 23.43 -5.45
N PHE A 48 4.81 23.03 -6.00
CA PHE A 48 4.39 23.47 -7.33
C PHE A 48 4.21 24.99 -7.41
N GLN A 49 3.60 25.61 -6.39
CA GLN A 49 3.46 27.06 -6.34
C GLN A 49 4.82 27.79 -6.29
N GLN A 50 5.76 27.28 -5.51
CA GLN A 50 7.08 27.91 -5.39
C GLN A 50 7.95 27.67 -6.63
N ALA A 51 7.95 26.46 -7.18
CA ALA A 51 8.72 26.12 -8.36
C ALA A 51 8.27 26.90 -9.61
N PHE A 52 6.97 27.17 -9.73
CA PHE A 52 6.38 27.87 -10.89
C PHE A 52 5.90 29.27 -10.54
N GLY A 53 6.40 29.90 -9.47
CA GLY A 53 5.98 31.23 -9.02
C GLY A 53 6.11 32.33 -10.10
N GLY A 54 7.04 32.18 -11.06
CA GLY A 54 7.16 33.05 -12.23
C GLY A 54 6.15 32.76 -13.35
N MET A 55 5.48 31.60 -13.34
CA MET A 55 4.51 31.17 -14.35
C MET A 55 3.33 30.43 -13.67
N PRO A 56 2.45 31.15 -12.97
CA PRO A 56 1.42 30.52 -12.12
C PRO A 56 0.46 29.63 -12.90
N MET A 57 0.20 29.91 -14.16
CA MET A 57 -0.68 29.10 -15.01
C MET A 57 -0.07 27.72 -15.32
N VAL A 58 1.24 27.66 -15.51
CA VAL A 58 1.97 26.37 -15.73
C VAL A 58 1.95 25.53 -14.46
N GLY A 59 2.21 26.13 -13.30
CA GLY A 59 2.13 25.44 -12.00
C GLY A 59 0.74 24.87 -11.72
N TYR A 60 -0.31 25.62 -12.07
CA TYR A 60 -1.69 25.17 -11.92
C TYR A 60 -2.03 23.98 -12.81
N ILE A 61 -1.65 24.02 -14.09
CA ILE A 61 -1.88 22.91 -15.03
C ILE A 61 -1.13 21.65 -14.58
N ILE A 62 0.13 21.77 -14.17
CA ILE A 62 0.93 20.64 -13.69
C ILE A 62 0.31 20.04 -12.42
N SER A 63 -0.15 20.87 -11.50
CA SER A 63 -0.85 20.41 -10.28
C SER A 63 -2.11 19.62 -10.62
N ILE A 64 -2.94 20.12 -11.52
CA ILE A 64 -4.16 19.43 -11.95
C ILE A 64 -3.82 18.07 -12.59
N LEU A 65 -2.86 18.03 -13.49
CA LEU A 65 -2.43 16.80 -14.16
C LEU A 65 -1.89 15.79 -13.14
N PHE A 66 -1.08 16.24 -12.19
CA PHE A 66 -0.54 15.39 -11.13
C PHE A 66 -1.64 14.76 -10.28
N TYR A 67 -2.58 15.57 -9.77
CA TYR A 67 -3.66 15.05 -8.93
C TYR A 67 -4.68 14.21 -9.70
N LEU A 68 -4.87 14.49 -10.99
CA LEU A 68 -5.69 13.65 -11.86
C LEU A 68 -5.04 12.26 -12.04
N LEU A 69 -3.74 12.21 -12.33
CA LEU A 69 -3.00 10.95 -12.44
C LEU A 69 -2.98 10.18 -11.12
N LEU A 70 -2.76 10.88 -10.00
CA LEU A 70 -2.80 10.28 -8.66
C LEU A 70 -4.18 9.68 -8.36
N SER A 71 -5.25 10.40 -8.69
CA SER A 71 -6.64 9.92 -8.50
C SER A 71 -6.93 8.69 -9.35
N LEU A 72 -6.49 8.66 -10.61
CA LEU A 72 -6.65 7.50 -11.48
C LEU A 72 -5.87 6.29 -10.96
N ALA A 73 -4.64 6.48 -10.48
CA ALA A 73 -3.84 5.41 -9.90
C ALA A 73 -4.47 4.87 -8.61
N ALA A 74 -4.96 5.75 -7.74
CA ALA A 74 -5.67 5.35 -6.53
C ALA A 74 -6.96 4.57 -6.85
N LEU A 75 -7.69 4.99 -7.87
CA LEU A 75 -8.95 4.37 -8.28
C LEU A 75 -8.74 2.94 -8.79
N THR A 76 -7.71 2.69 -9.59
CA THR A 76 -7.36 1.34 -10.06
C THR A 76 -6.99 0.40 -8.91
N SER A 77 -6.20 0.88 -7.94
CA SER A 77 -5.84 0.12 -6.75
C SER A 77 -7.06 -0.18 -5.87
N LEU A 78 -7.95 0.80 -5.73
CA LEU A 78 -9.18 0.68 -4.93
C LEU A 78 -10.14 -0.36 -5.54
N ILE A 79 -10.27 -0.40 -6.87
CA ILE A 79 -11.06 -1.43 -7.58
C ILE A 79 -10.51 -2.82 -7.28
N SER A 80 -9.19 -3.01 -7.33
CA SER A 80 -8.56 -4.30 -7.06
C SER A 80 -8.78 -4.76 -5.62
N LEU A 81 -8.61 -3.88 -4.63
CA LEU A 81 -8.87 -4.19 -3.21
C LEU A 81 -10.34 -4.50 -2.95
N HIS A 82 -11.24 -3.75 -3.59
CA HIS A 82 -12.68 -3.96 -3.48
C HIS A 82 -13.10 -5.32 -4.04
N GLU A 83 -12.49 -5.75 -5.16
CA GLU A 83 -12.76 -7.05 -5.76
C GLU A 83 -12.36 -8.21 -4.85
N VAL A 84 -11.19 -8.14 -4.19
CA VAL A 84 -10.75 -9.17 -3.23
C VAL A 84 -11.76 -9.30 -2.09
N SER A 85 -12.17 -8.18 -1.50
CA SER A 85 -13.14 -8.17 -0.42
C SER A 85 -14.52 -8.70 -0.88
N THR A 86 -14.96 -8.30 -2.08
CA THR A 86 -16.23 -8.75 -2.66
C THR A 86 -16.23 -10.25 -2.93
N SER A 87 -15.14 -10.81 -3.46
CA SER A 87 -14.99 -12.25 -3.71
C SER A 87 -15.03 -13.02 -2.39
N PHE A 88 -14.34 -12.54 -1.36
CA PHE A 88 -14.38 -13.16 -0.03
C PHE A 88 -15.80 -13.25 0.52
N PHE A 89 -16.55 -12.14 0.52
CA PHE A 89 -17.95 -12.14 0.99
C PHE A 89 -18.86 -13.03 0.15
N HIS A 90 -18.64 -13.08 -1.16
CA HIS A 90 -19.41 -13.93 -2.06
C HIS A 90 -19.19 -15.42 -1.79
N GLU A 91 -17.93 -15.83 -1.62
CA GLU A 91 -17.54 -17.23 -1.44
C GLU A 91 -17.86 -17.74 -0.05
N GLU A 92 -17.53 -16.98 1.00
CA GLU A 92 -17.67 -17.41 2.39
C GLU A 92 -19.14 -17.39 2.87
N PHE A 93 -19.89 -16.34 2.52
CA PHE A 93 -21.26 -16.17 2.95
C PHE A 93 -22.30 -16.64 1.92
N HIS A 94 -21.87 -17.16 0.79
CA HIS A 94 -22.75 -17.64 -0.30
C HIS A 94 -23.82 -16.63 -0.76
N ILE A 95 -23.53 -15.33 -0.62
CA ILE A 95 -24.42 -14.24 -1.06
C ILE A 95 -24.14 -13.89 -2.52
N THR A 96 -25.08 -13.25 -3.19
CA THR A 96 -24.89 -12.83 -4.58
C THR A 96 -23.77 -11.82 -4.68
N ARG A 97 -22.97 -11.87 -5.77
CA ARG A 97 -21.86 -10.94 -6.00
C ARG A 97 -22.28 -9.47 -5.93
N LYS A 98 -23.50 -9.15 -6.39
CA LYS A 98 -24.05 -7.78 -6.29
C LYS A 98 -24.28 -7.36 -4.84
N ALA A 99 -24.83 -8.24 -4.00
CA ALA A 99 -25.05 -7.96 -2.60
C ALA A 99 -23.71 -7.81 -1.85
N ALA A 100 -22.73 -8.68 -2.11
CA ALA A 100 -21.41 -8.58 -1.56
C ALA A 100 -20.74 -7.23 -1.91
N ALA A 101 -20.78 -6.82 -3.18
CA ALA A 101 -20.23 -5.54 -3.61
C ALA A 101 -20.91 -4.35 -2.92
N ILE A 102 -22.23 -4.37 -2.76
CA ILE A 102 -22.96 -3.30 -2.06
C ILE A 102 -22.55 -3.24 -0.59
N ILE A 103 -22.46 -4.38 0.10
CA ILE A 103 -22.06 -4.44 1.51
C ILE A 103 -20.68 -3.86 1.70
N VAL A 104 -19.71 -4.28 0.88
CA VAL A 104 -18.32 -3.76 0.96
C VAL A 104 -18.29 -2.26 0.67
N THR A 105 -18.98 -1.80 -0.38
CA THR A 105 -19.02 -0.37 -0.73
C THR A 105 -19.62 0.46 0.39
N VAL A 106 -20.76 0.06 0.94
CA VAL A 106 -21.43 0.79 2.03
C VAL A 106 -20.54 0.82 3.27
N SER A 107 -19.91 -0.31 3.63
CA SER A 107 -18.98 -0.37 4.76
C SER A 107 -17.80 0.59 4.57
N CYS A 108 -17.17 0.59 3.39
CA CYS A 108 -16.08 1.51 3.06
C CYS A 108 -16.53 2.98 3.07
N CYS A 109 -17.73 3.29 2.56
CA CYS A 109 -18.26 4.65 2.59
C CYS A 109 -18.49 5.13 4.03
N ILE A 110 -19.08 4.31 4.88
CA ILE A 110 -19.32 4.68 6.30
C ILE A 110 -17.98 4.95 6.99
N MET A 111 -17.00 4.05 6.86
CA MET A 111 -15.68 4.23 7.45
C MET A 111 -14.95 5.45 6.87
N GLY A 112 -15.06 5.68 5.57
CA GLY A 112 -14.48 6.85 4.90
C GLY A 112 -15.06 8.17 5.40
N ILE A 113 -16.38 8.24 5.60
CA ILE A 113 -17.06 9.43 6.17
C ILE A 113 -16.57 9.69 7.59
N ILE A 114 -16.50 8.66 8.43
CA ILE A 114 -16.02 8.79 9.82
C ILE A 114 -14.56 9.26 9.85
N CYS A 115 -13.69 8.68 9.04
CA CYS A 115 -12.29 9.12 8.92
C CYS A 115 -12.18 10.58 8.41
N SER A 116 -12.98 10.95 7.42
CA SER A 116 -12.98 12.30 6.86
C SER A 116 -13.44 13.35 7.90
N LEU A 117 -14.46 13.02 8.68
CA LEU A 117 -14.93 13.89 9.78
C LEU A 117 -13.89 14.04 10.89
N SER A 118 -13.09 13.00 11.13
CA SER A 118 -11.99 13.03 12.12
C SER A 118 -10.85 13.99 11.71
N LEU A 119 -10.63 14.21 10.42
CA LEU A 119 -9.60 15.11 9.88
C LEU A 119 -10.08 16.58 9.77
N GLY A 120 -11.37 16.84 9.86
CA GLY A 120 -11.96 18.17 9.70
C GLY A 120 -11.80 19.08 10.92
N PRO A 121 -12.01 20.40 10.76
CA PRO A 121 -11.94 21.39 11.85
C PRO A 121 -12.99 21.15 12.95
N THR A 122 -14.00 20.35 12.68
CA THR A 122 -15.01 19.88 13.64
C THR A 122 -14.59 18.60 14.39
N GLY A 123 -13.43 18.05 14.09
CA GLY A 123 -12.91 16.77 14.61
C GLY A 123 -12.51 16.75 16.08
N THR A 124 -12.79 17.81 16.85
CA THR A 124 -12.49 17.89 18.30
C THR A 124 -13.16 16.82 19.16
N THR A 125 -14.11 16.07 18.62
CA THR A 125 -14.86 15.03 19.35
C THR A 125 -14.42 13.60 19.09
N LEU A 126 -13.57 13.34 18.08
CA LEU A 126 -13.16 11.99 17.66
C LEU A 126 -11.64 11.74 17.81
N HIS A 127 -10.97 12.52 18.65
CA HIS A 127 -9.60 12.23 19.04
C HIS A 127 -9.58 11.13 20.10
N PHE A 128 -9.08 9.95 19.74
CA PHE A 128 -8.77 8.87 20.67
C PHE A 128 -7.25 8.89 20.93
N PHE A 129 -6.82 9.14 22.17
CA PHE A 129 -5.41 9.20 22.58
C PHE A 129 -4.56 10.22 21.80
N GLU A 130 -5.03 11.45 21.58
CA GLU A 130 -4.31 12.52 20.85
C GLU A 130 -4.01 12.23 19.36
N LYS A 131 -4.52 11.11 18.82
CA LYS A 131 -4.38 10.73 17.40
C LYS A 131 -5.71 10.84 16.70
N THR A 132 -5.68 11.19 15.41
CA THR A 132 -6.89 11.15 14.59
C THR A 132 -7.30 9.69 14.34
N LEU A 133 -8.58 9.46 14.11
CA LEU A 133 -9.05 8.10 13.79
C LEU A 133 -8.38 7.55 12.52
N PHE A 134 -8.08 8.44 11.57
CA PHE A 134 -7.32 8.09 10.38
C PHE A 134 -5.92 7.56 10.73
N ASP A 135 -5.19 8.24 11.60
CA ASP A 135 -3.84 7.81 12.03
C ASP A 135 -3.87 6.46 12.75
N ILE A 136 -4.94 6.19 13.51
CA ILE A 136 -5.11 4.90 14.18
C ILE A 136 -5.33 3.78 13.17
N PHE A 137 -6.20 3.99 12.17
CA PHE A 137 -6.43 2.99 11.12
C PHE A 137 -5.17 2.77 10.28
N ASP A 138 -4.46 3.82 9.91
CA ASP A 138 -3.19 3.74 9.17
C ASP A 138 -2.15 2.95 9.96
N PHE A 139 -1.98 3.26 11.25
CA PHE A 139 -1.09 2.54 12.15
C PHE A 139 -1.45 1.07 12.26
N VAL A 140 -2.71 0.75 12.53
CA VAL A 140 -3.16 -0.64 12.72
C VAL A 140 -3.02 -1.44 11.42
N THR A 141 -3.43 -0.87 10.30
CA THR A 141 -3.37 -1.56 9.00
C THR A 141 -1.94 -1.70 8.49
N GLY A 142 -1.18 -0.59 8.47
CA GLY A 142 0.16 -0.55 7.90
C GLY A 142 1.23 -1.15 8.81
N GLN A 143 1.18 -0.86 10.11
CA GLN A 143 2.25 -1.25 11.02
C GLN A 143 1.98 -2.55 11.80
N ILE A 144 0.72 -2.96 11.91
CA ILE A 144 0.37 -4.20 12.62
C ILE A 144 -0.09 -5.30 11.66
N PHE A 145 -1.17 -5.07 10.92
CA PHE A 145 -1.77 -6.14 10.11
C PHE A 145 -0.90 -6.53 8.93
N LEU A 146 -0.31 -5.58 8.23
CA LEU A 146 0.49 -5.85 7.03
C LEU A 146 1.72 -6.73 7.33
N PRO A 147 2.54 -6.45 8.36
CA PRO A 147 3.64 -7.35 8.75
C PRO A 147 3.15 -8.71 9.25
N ILE A 148 2.08 -8.77 10.03
CA ILE A 148 1.54 -10.03 10.55
C ILE A 148 1.06 -10.92 9.39
N VAL A 149 0.26 -10.37 8.46
CA VAL A 149 -0.22 -11.12 7.30
C VAL A 149 0.95 -11.58 6.42
N GLY A 150 1.93 -10.70 6.16
CA GLY A 150 3.13 -11.07 5.41
C GLY A 150 3.93 -12.19 6.07
N PHE A 151 4.11 -12.13 7.40
CA PHE A 151 4.77 -13.17 8.18
C PHE A 151 4.02 -14.51 8.12
N LEU A 152 2.71 -14.49 8.35
CA LEU A 152 1.88 -15.71 8.28
C LEU A 152 1.88 -16.31 6.87
N THR A 153 1.84 -15.49 5.83
CA THR A 153 1.91 -15.94 4.44
C THR A 153 3.25 -16.62 4.15
N CYS A 154 4.37 -16.07 4.62
CA CYS A 154 5.68 -16.71 4.50
C CYS A 154 5.75 -18.05 5.22
N ILE A 155 5.18 -18.14 6.42
CA ILE A 155 5.10 -19.42 7.17
C ILE A 155 4.23 -20.42 6.40
N LEU A 156 3.05 -19.99 5.94
CA LEU A 156 2.14 -20.85 5.18
C LEU A 156 2.83 -21.45 3.96
N ILE A 157 3.44 -20.62 3.12
CA ILE A 157 4.10 -21.06 1.89
C ILE A 157 5.35 -21.87 2.18
N GLY A 158 6.15 -21.45 3.17
CA GLY A 158 7.44 -22.09 3.48
C GLY A 158 7.33 -23.42 4.21
N TRP A 159 6.27 -23.62 5.04
CA TRP A 159 6.20 -24.77 5.95
C TRP A 159 4.95 -25.64 5.77
N PHE A 160 3.81 -25.08 5.42
CA PHE A 160 2.53 -25.80 5.35
C PHE A 160 2.15 -26.23 3.93
N VAL A 161 2.42 -25.41 2.92
CA VAL A 161 2.06 -25.75 1.54
C VAL A 161 3.02 -26.83 0.99
N PRO A 162 2.50 -27.91 0.36
CA PRO A 162 3.34 -28.94 -0.25
C PRO A 162 4.28 -28.33 -1.30
N HIS A 163 5.57 -28.61 -1.19
CA HIS A 163 6.61 -28.06 -2.07
C HIS A 163 6.35 -28.36 -3.56
N LYS A 164 5.63 -29.46 -3.85
CA LYS A 164 5.24 -29.81 -5.21
C LYS A 164 4.29 -28.77 -5.81
N LEU A 165 3.30 -28.34 -5.04
CA LEU A 165 2.31 -27.35 -5.48
C LEU A 165 2.97 -25.99 -5.72
N VAL A 166 3.83 -25.56 -4.81
CA VAL A 166 4.62 -24.33 -4.97
C VAL A 166 5.54 -24.39 -6.18
N HIS A 167 6.15 -25.57 -6.42
CA HIS A 167 7.02 -25.80 -7.58
C HIS A 167 6.24 -25.76 -8.89
N ASP A 168 5.08 -26.39 -8.95
CA ASP A 168 4.24 -26.44 -10.15
C ASP A 168 3.74 -25.02 -10.52
N GLU A 169 3.32 -24.22 -9.55
CA GLU A 169 2.96 -22.83 -9.76
C GLU A 169 4.18 -21.97 -10.18
N PHE A 170 5.31 -22.14 -9.51
CA PHE A 170 6.53 -21.38 -9.80
C PHE A 170 7.07 -21.67 -11.21
N THR A 171 6.99 -22.92 -11.65
CA THR A 171 7.48 -23.35 -12.96
C THR A 171 6.41 -23.33 -14.05
N ASN A 172 5.19 -22.90 -13.72
CA ASN A 172 4.04 -22.99 -14.61
C ASN A 172 3.88 -24.42 -15.16
N CYS A 173 3.68 -25.38 -14.25
CA CYS A 173 3.57 -26.81 -14.55
C CYS A 173 4.76 -27.39 -15.34
N GLY A 174 5.98 -26.92 -15.04
CA GLY A 174 7.21 -27.43 -15.67
C GLY A 174 7.57 -26.84 -17.03
N THR A 175 6.83 -25.82 -17.51
CA THR A 175 7.14 -25.14 -18.78
C THR A 175 8.41 -24.27 -18.71
N LEU A 176 8.80 -23.85 -17.50
CA LEU A 176 9.97 -23.01 -17.26
C LEU A 176 11.12 -23.82 -16.67
N ARG A 177 12.28 -23.87 -17.32
CA ARG A 177 13.50 -24.56 -16.83
C ARG A 177 14.23 -23.76 -15.73
N ILE A 178 13.53 -23.40 -14.64
CA ILE A 178 14.07 -22.52 -13.60
C ILE A 178 14.23 -23.26 -12.25
N GLY A 179 14.38 -24.57 -12.26
CA GLY A 179 14.46 -25.39 -11.03
C GLY A 179 15.57 -24.99 -10.04
N ARG A 180 16.69 -24.40 -10.52
CA ARG A 180 17.77 -23.94 -9.64
C ARG A 180 17.35 -22.72 -8.79
N TYR A 181 16.58 -21.79 -9.35
CA TYR A 181 16.10 -20.61 -8.63
C TYR A 181 14.96 -20.93 -7.66
N PHE A 182 14.27 -22.06 -7.84
CA PHE A 182 13.22 -22.50 -6.94
C PHE A 182 13.72 -22.78 -5.52
N HIS A 183 14.86 -23.46 -5.37
CA HIS A 183 15.45 -23.72 -4.07
C HIS A 183 15.90 -22.42 -3.37
N PHE A 184 16.46 -21.49 -4.14
CA PHE A 184 16.81 -20.16 -3.62
C PHE A 184 15.59 -19.37 -3.18
N TYR A 185 14.52 -19.39 -3.98
CA TYR A 185 13.24 -18.77 -3.64
C TYR A 185 12.64 -19.36 -2.36
N LEU A 186 12.58 -20.69 -2.25
CA LEU A 186 12.11 -21.37 -1.06
C LEU A 186 12.94 -21.03 0.18
N PHE A 187 14.26 -20.97 0.06
CA PHE A 187 15.13 -20.55 1.16
C PHE A 187 14.84 -19.13 1.62
N LEU A 188 14.66 -18.21 0.68
CA LEU A 188 14.29 -16.83 0.99
C LEU A 188 12.95 -16.75 1.73
N VAL A 189 11.90 -17.36 1.17
CA VAL A 189 10.55 -17.31 1.76
C VAL A 189 10.48 -18.02 3.11
N LYS A 190 11.24 -19.10 3.29
CA LYS A 190 11.21 -19.92 4.50
C LYS A 190 11.97 -19.31 5.67
N TYR A 191 13.10 -18.63 5.41
CA TYR A 191 14.00 -18.16 6.47
C TYR A 191 14.22 -16.65 6.42
N VAL A 192 14.60 -16.10 5.29
CA VAL A 192 15.02 -14.70 5.18
C VAL A 192 13.84 -13.76 5.32
N CYS A 193 12.77 -13.98 4.55
CA CYS A 193 11.61 -13.09 4.58
C CYS A 193 10.92 -13.02 5.95
N PRO A 194 10.62 -14.16 6.64
CA PRO A 194 10.02 -14.09 7.98
C PRO A 194 10.91 -13.37 8.99
N LEU A 195 12.22 -13.58 8.91
CA LEU A 195 13.18 -12.95 9.82
C LEU A 195 13.27 -11.43 9.58
N CYS A 196 13.31 -11.00 8.32
CA CYS A 196 13.29 -9.57 7.96
C CYS A 196 11.97 -8.90 8.39
N ILE A 197 10.83 -9.55 8.13
CA ILE A 197 9.51 -9.02 8.52
C ILE A 197 9.42 -8.89 10.04
N LEU A 198 9.87 -9.92 10.78
CA LEU A 198 9.89 -9.88 12.23
C LEU A 198 10.77 -8.74 12.77
N PHE A 199 11.95 -8.54 12.18
CA PHE A 199 12.85 -7.45 12.56
C PHE A 199 12.22 -6.07 12.32
N ILE A 200 11.60 -5.87 11.15
CA ILE A 200 10.89 -4.63 10.82
C ILE A 200 9.72 -4.41 11.79
N PHE A 201 8.97 -5.45 12.09
CA PHE A 201 7.83 -5.38 13.02
C PHE A 201 8.26 -4.99 14.43
N LEU A 202 9.33 -5.59 14.96
CA LEU A 202 9.88 -5.25 16.27
C LEU A 202 10.41 -3.81 16.33
N HIS A 203 11.07 -3.36 15.26
CA HIS A 203 11.54 -1.98 15.15
C HIS A 203 10.36 -0.99 15.12
N GLN A 204 9.28 -1.29 14.39
CA GLN A 204 8.09 -0.43 14.34
C GLN A 204 7.38 -0.31 15.68
N LEU A 205 7.41 -1.38 16.50
CA LEU A 205 6.86 -1.37 17.86
C LEU A 205 7.77 -0.67 18.88
N GLY A 206 8.94 -0.21 18.46
CA GLY A 206 9.90 0.46 19.35
C GLY A 206 10.55 -0.47 20.36
N LEU A 207 10.60 -1.78 20.06
CA LEU A 207 11.21 -2.79 20.94
C LEU A 207 12.71 -2.98 20.67
N ILE A 208 13.17 -2.54 19.51
CA ILE A 208 14.58 -2.56 19.09
C ILE A 208 14.95 -1.23 18.43
#